data_b175e87108259ab9821b1e4225af0a2f
#
_entry.id   b175e87108259ab9821b1e4225af0a2f
#
_cell.length_a   1.000
_cell.length_b   1.000
_cell.length_c   1.000
_cell.angle_alpha   90.00
_cell.angle_beta   90.00
_cell.angle_gamma   90.00
#
_symmetry.space_group_name_H-M   'P 1'
#
loop_
_entity.id
_entity.type
_entity.pdbx_description
1 polymer ?
#
loop_
_entity_poly.entity_id
_entity_poly.type
_entity_poly.pdbx_seq_one_letter_code
_entity_poly.pdbx_strand_id
1 'polypeptide(L)'
;MTMNPTELKGALESIIYAADEPATLDQIANAVGEGKTTVRAALDEMIAGYATEDRGMEIRAVAGGYKFYTKPQHHEAVRRFIKLSLIHI
;
A
#
# COMPACT_ATOMS: atom_id res chain seq x y z
N MET A 1 -11.95 -14.93 13.96
CA MET A 1 -10.57 -15.26 14.33
C MET A 1 -9.69 -14.02 14.16
N THR A 2 -8.90 -13.73 15.17
CA THR A 2 -8.10 -12.51 15.18
C THR A 2 -6.71 -12.80 14.60
N MET A 3 -6.29 -11.97 13.66
CA MET A 3 -4.94 -12.05 13.11
C MET A 3 -3.93 -11.49 14.11
N ASN A 4 -2.74 -12.08 14.20
CA ASN A 4 -1.67 -11.45 14.96
C ASN A 4 -1.15 -10.23 14.16
N PRO A 5 -0.40 -9.31 14.80
CA PRO A 5 0.05 -8.08 14.12
C PRO A 5 0.83 -8.32 12.84
N THR A 6 1.65 -9.35 12.79
CA THR A 6 2.44 -9.68 11.59
C THR A 6 1.54 -10.13 10.45
N GLU A 7 0.60 -11.02 10.74
CA GLU A 7 -0.37 -11.50 9.75
C GLU A 7 -1.25 -10.36 9.25
N LEU A 8 -1.68 -9.48 10.15
CA LEU A 8 -2.52 -8.35 9.78
C LEU A 8 -1.80 -7.44 8.78
N LYS A 9 -0.56 -7.07 9.06
CA LYS A 9 0.20 -6.20 8.15
C LYS A 9 0.39 -6.84 6.78
N GLY A 10 0.69 -8.15 6.74
CA GLY A 10 0.81 -8.87 5.47
C GLY A 10 -0.49 -8.86 4.67
N ALA A 11 -1.62 -9.06 5.35
CA ALA A 11 -2.93 -9.04 4.70
C ALA A 11 -3.26 -7.64 4.17
N LEU A 12 -2.99 -6.59 4.96
CA LEU A 12 -3.23 -5.22 4.55
C LEU A 12 -2.39 -4.84 3.32
N GLU A 13 -1.13 -5.22 3.32
CA GLU A 13 -0.24 -4.98 2.18
C GLU A 13 -0.79 -5.64 0.93
N SER A 14 -1.20 -6.89 1.04
CA SER A 14 -1.75 -7.65 -0.08
C SER A 14 -3.02 -7.03 -0.65
N ILE A 15 -3.91 -6.57 0.23
CA ILE A 15 -5.17 -5.93 -0.18
C ILE A 15 -4.89 -4.63 -0.92
N ILE A 16 -4.04 -3.77 -0.37
CA ILE A 16 -3.73 -2.48 -0.98
C ILE A 16 -3.04 -2.67 -2.32
N TYR A 17 -2.15 -3.64 -2.42
CA TYR A 17 -1.48 -3.97 -3.69
C TYR A 17 -2.46 -4.45 -4.75
N ALA A 18 -3.40 -5.30 -4.36
CA ALA A 18 -4.35 -5.90 -5.30
C ALA A 18 -5.48 -4.95 -5.72
N ALA A 19 -5.72 -3.89 -4.95
CA ALA A 19 -6.83 -2.98 -5.22
C ALA A 19 -6.56 -2.11 -6.44
N ASP A 20 -7.54 -2.04 -7.35
CA ASP A 20 -7.46 -1.18 -8.53
C ASP A 20 -7.68 0.29 -8.17
N GLU A 21 -8.51 0.54 -7.16
CA GLU A 21 -8.82 1.87 -6.67
C GLU A 21 -8.41 1.95 -5.20
N PRO A 22 -8.29 3.16 -4.62
CA PRO A 22 -7.94 3.27 -3.21
C PRO A 22 -8.89 2.45 -2.33
N ALA A 23 -8.34 1.57 -1.51
CA ALA A 23 -9.12 0.72 -0.62
C ALA A 23 -9.50 1.51 0.63
N THR A 24 -10.79 1.59 0.94
CA THR A 24 -11.25 2.36 2.10
C THR A 24 -10.98 1.59 3.40
N LEU A 25 -10.93 2.31 4.51
CA LEU A 25 -10.75 1.70 5.82
C LEU A 25 -11.87 0.68 6.11
N ASP A 26 -13.11 1.01 5.76
CA ASP A 26 -14.24 0.11 5.94
C ASP A 26 -14.07 -1.18 5.12
N GLN A 27 -13.70 -1.05 3.86
CA GLN A 27 -13.49 -2.21 2.99
C GLN A 27 -12.38 -3.11 3.54
N ILE A 28 -11.28 -2.52 3.96
CA ILE A 28 -10.15 -3.26 4.49
C ILE A 28 -10.52 -3.97 5.78
N ALA A 29 -11.14 -3.25 6.72
CA ALA A 29 -11.54 -3.81 8.00
C ALA A 29 -12.51 -4.98 7.81
N ASN A 30 -13.49 -4.83 6.92
CA ASN A 30 -14.41 -5.91 6.59
C ASN A 30 -13.69 -7.12 6.03
N ALA A 31 -12.75 -6.90 5.12
CA ALA A 31 -12.05 -8.00 4.46
C ALA A 31 -11.21 -8.82 5.43
N VAL A 32 -10.55 -8.16 6.39
CA VAL A 32 -9.70 -8.89 7.35
C VAL A 32 -10.43 -9.30 8.63
N GLY A 33 -11.66 -8.81 8.82
CA GLY A 33 -12.44 -9.18 10.01
C GLY A 33 -11.93 -8.55 11.30
N GLU A 34 -11.33 -7.38 11.21
CA GLU A 34 -10.78 -6.65 12.37
C GLU A 34 -11.47 -5.29 12.51
N GLY A 35 -11.42 -4.72 13.71
CA GLY A 35 -11.99 -3.41 13.95
C GLY A 35 -11.21 -2.30 13.23
N LYS A 36 -11.91 -1.22 12.89
CA LYS A 36 -11.30 -0.08 12.18
C LYS A 36 -10.14 0.53 12.94
N THR A 37 -10.25 0.64 14.27
CA THR A 37 -9.17 1.21 15.08
C THR A 37 -7.89 0.38 14.97
N THR A 38 -8.03 -0.94 15.04
CA THR A 38 -6.90 -1.86 14.92
C THR A 38 -6.27 -1.76 13.53
N VAL A 39 -7.11 -1.74 12.49
CA VAL A 39 -6.64 -1.66 11.10
C VAL A 39 -5.94 -0.32 10.85
N ARG A 40 -6.52 0.79 11.32
CA ARG A 40 -5.91 2.10 11.16
C ARG A 40 -4.53 2.18 11.84
N ALA A 41 -4.42 1.64 13.05
CA ALA A 41 -3.14 1.62 13.75
C ALA A 41 -2.08 0.84 12.99
N ALA A 42 -2.47 -0.31 12.42
CA ALA A 42 -1.56 -1.12 11.62
C ALA A 42 -1.15 -0.40 10.32
N LEU A 43 -2.11 0.29 9.68
CA LEU A 43 -1.82 1.07 8.47
C LEU A 43 -0.85 2.21 8.77
N ASP A 44 -1.03 2.90 9.89
CA ASP A 44 -0.13 3.99 10.27
C ASP A 44 1.29 3.48 10.48
N GLU A 45 1.46 2.31 11.09
CA GLU A 45 2.77 1.69 11.25
C GLU A 45 3.38 1.32 9.90
N MET A 46 2.57 0.78 8.99
CA MET A 46 3.03 0.42 7.65
C MET A 46 3.48 1.65 6.86
N ILE A 47 2.69 2.73 6.92
CA ILE A 47 3.03 3.98 6.25
C ILE A 47 4.40 4.48 6.75
N ALA A 48 4.61 4.45 8.07
CA ALA A 48 5.89 4.83 8.65
C ALA A 48 7.03 3.92 8.19
N GLY A 49 6.76 2.61 8.09
CA GLY A 49 7.75 1.63 7.66
C GLY A 49 8.18 1.83 6.21
N TYR A 50 7.29 2.30 5.34
CA TYR A 50 7.63 2.58 3.94
C TYR A 50 8.28 3.95 3.76
N ALA A 51 8.34 4.77 4.80
CA ALA A 51 8.92 6.12 4.70
C ALA A 51 10.45 6.13 4.70
N THR A 52 11.10 4.97 4.87
CA THR A 52 12.56 4.86 4.87
C THR A 52 13.12 5.00 3.46
N GLU A 53 14.37 5.48 3.36
CA GLU A 53 14.99 5.78 2.06
C GLU A 53 15.24 4.56 1.18
N ASP A 54 15.35 3.39 1.77
CA ASP A 54 15.61 2.15 1.04
C ASP A 54 14.35 1.52 0.44
N ARG A 55 13.19 2.14 0.67
CA ARG A 55 11.92 1.68 0.09
C ARG A 55 11.54 2.57 -1.08
N GLY A 56 11.26 1.96 -2.22
CA GLY A 56 10.84 2.69 -3.41
C GLY A 56 9.37 3.00 -3.47
N MET A 57 8.58 2.31 -2.65
CA MET A 57 7.11 2.48 -2.62
C MET A 57 6.68 3.24 -1.37
N GLU A 58 5.51 3.83 -1.46
CA GLU A 58 4.85 4.46 -0.30
C GLU A 58 3.38 4.13 -0.32
N ILE A 59 2.75 4.14 0.84
CA ILE A 59 1.30 4.02 0.97
C ILE A 59 0.77 5.40 1.30
N ARG A 60 -0.22 5.87 0.53
CA ARG A 60 -0.85 7.15 0.80
C ARG A 60 -2.34 7.01 0.98
N ALA A 61 -2.89 7.84 1.86
CA ALA A 61 -4.33 7.98 2.04
C ALA A 61 -4.82 8.99 1.00
N VAL A 62 -5.61 8.52 0.03
CA VAL A 62 -6.12 9.37 -1.06
C VAL A 62 -7.58 9.01 -1.32
N ALA A 63 -8.38 10.02 -1.66
CA ALA A 63 -9.78 9.82 -2.03
C ALA A 63 -10.54 8.92 -1.05
N GLY A 64 -10.28 9.05 0.24
CA GLY A 64 -10.94 8.29 1.29
C GLY A 64 -10.44 6.85 1.45
N GLY A 65 -9.38 6.47 0.76
CA GLY A 65 -8.82 5.12 0.85
C GLY A 65 -7.31 5.14 0.85
N TYR A 66 -6.73 3.96 0.77
CA TYR A 66 -5.27 3.76 0.81
C TYR A 66 -4.80 3.13 -0.50
N LYS A 67 -3.66 3.58 -0.99
CA LYS A 67 -3.12 3.07 -2.25
C LYS A 67 -1.60 3.13 -2.22
N PHE A 68 -0.97 2.17 -2.91
CA PHE A 68 0.48 2.18 -3.11
C PHE A 68 0.86 3.13 -4.25
N TYR A 69 1.95 3.83 -4.07
CA TYR A 69 2.55 4.70 -5.09
C TYR A 69 4.05 4.48 -5.12
N THR A 70 4.66 4.69 -6.27
CA THR A 70 6.11 4.81 -6.34
C THR A 70 6.50 6.17 -5.78
N LYS A 71 7.62 6.23 -5.07
CA LYS A 71 8.06 7.52 -4.49
C LYS A 71 8.58 8.45 -5.59
N PRO A 72 8.35 9.76 -5.46
CA PRO A 72 8.74 10.72 -6.49
C PRO A 72 10.21 10.66 -6.90
N GLN A 73 11.12 10.39 -5.95
CA GLN A 73 12.54 10.33 -6.26
C GLN A 73 12.92 9.22 -7.23
N HIS A 74 12.01 8.26 -7.45
CA HIS A 74 12.26 7.15 -8.37
C HIS A 74 11.46 7.25 -9.67
N HIS A 75 10.67 8.30 -9.84
CA HIS A 75 9.80 8.42 -11.01
C HIS A 75 10.60 8.46 -12.33
N GLU A 76 11.78 9.04 -12.33
CA GLU A 76 12.61 9.08 -13.54
C GLU A 76 13.04 7.67 -13.95
N ALA A 77 13.49 6.87 -13.00
CA ALA A 77 13.90 5.49 -13.29
C ALA A 77 12.71 4.66 -13.79
N VAL A 78 11.55 4.82 -13.17
CA VAL A 78 10.33 4.12 -13.58
C VAL A 78 9.93 4.51 -15.00
N ARG A 79 9.95 5.82 -15.28
CA ARG A 79 9.58 6.33 -16.60
C ARG A 79 10.52 5.80 -17.69
N ARG A 80 11.81 5.75 -17.43
CA ARG A 80 12.79 5.19 -18.36
C ARG A 80 12.54 3.72 -18.64
N PHE A 81 12.24 2.97 -17.60
CA PHE A 81 11.94 1.54 -17.74
C PHE A 81 10.71 1.34 -18.63
N ILE A 82 9.64 2.07 -18.37
CA ILE A 82 8.40 1.96 -19.14
C ILE A 82 8.66 2.32 -20.60
N LYS A 83 9.40 3.40 -20.86
CA LYS A 83 9.74 3.84 -22.20
C LYS A 83 10.54 2.79 -22.97
N LEU A 84 11.53 2.18 -22.31
CA LEU A 84 12.33 1.11 -22.93
C LEU A 84 11.50 -0.13 -23.21
N SER A 85 10.59 -0.47 -22.30
CA SER A 85 9.69 -1.61 -22.50
C SER A 85 8.80 -1.42 -23.73
N LEU A 86 8.32 -0.21 -23.97
CA LEU A 86 7.50 0.11 -25.13
C LEU A 86 8.29 0.02 -26.43
N ILE A 87 9.58 0.33 -26.39
CA ILE A 87 10.44 0.25 -27.59
C ILE A 87 10.67 -1.21 -28.00
N HIS A 88 10.67 -2.13 -27.05
CA HIS A 88 10.95 -3.54 -27.31
C HIS A 88 9.72 -4.35 -27.69
N ILE A 89 8.57 -3.74 -27.73
CA ILE A 89 7.35 -4.37 -28.23
C ILE A 89 7.27 -4.15 -29.76
#